data_5299eedc45f84eda1b4620573e37fc16
#
_entry.id   5299eedc45f84eda1b4620573e37fc16
#
_cell.length_a   1.000
_cell.length_b   1.000
_cell.length_c   1.000
_cell.angle_alpha   90.00
_cell.angle_beta   90.00
_cell.angle_gamma   90.00
#
_symmetry.space_group_name_H-M   'P 1'
#
loop_
_entity.id
_entity.type
_entity.pdbx_description
1 polymer ?
#
loop_
_entity_poly.entity_id
_entity_poly.type
_entity_poly.pdbx_seq_one_letter_code
_entity_poly.pdbx_strand_id
1 'polypeptide(L)'
;MFRTTVMGVILSAMTVGPAMASSHTEHFQAAFSGFNEVGALNAESGAILSAGRATLELRLDRVNQTLSFVLTYSDLSAPVTQSHIHFGKRHMAGAVMVFFCSNLPTAPSGTQPCPASGGTVTGTLSAANVLAIAGQNVPAGDFQALVGALESDTAYANIHTTSFPAGEIRGEVRRGSEEHH
;
A
#
# COMPACT_ATOMS: atom_id res chain seq x y z
N MET A 1 76.75 -23.93 20.84
CA MET A 1 75.51 -23.55 21.57
C MET A 1 74.65 -22.76 20.65
N PHE A 2 73.61 -23.41 20.04
CA PHE A 2 72.62 -22.74 19.18
C PHE A 2 71.37 -22.53 20.00
N ARG A 3 70.92 -21.26 20.15
CA ARG A 3 69.63 -20.93 20.79
C ARG A 3 68.57 -20.80 19.69
N THR A 4 67.61 -21.70 19.74
CA THR A 4 66.45 -21.66 18.86
C THR A 4 65.38 -20.76 19.50
N THR A 5 65.06 -19.64 18.84
CA THR A 5 64.01 -18.71 19.25
C THR A 5 62.69 -19.18 18.59
N VAL A 6 61.71 -19.64 19.37
CA VAL A 6 60.37 -19.98 18.88
C VAL A 6 59.54 -18.72 18.86
N MET A 7 59.13 -18.32 17.68
CA MET A 7 58.29 -17.15 17.43
C MET A 7 56.82 -17.61 17.45
N GLY A 8 56.13 -17.29 18.55
CA GLY A 8 54.69 -17.62 18.70
C GLY A 8 53.81 -16.70 17.82
N VAL A 9 53.06 -17.32 16.93
CA VAL A 9 52.03 -16.63 16.13
C VAL A 9 50.74 -16.54 16.97
N ILE A 10 50.38 -15.33 17.36
CA ILE A 10 49.09 -15.06 18.02
C ILE A 10 48.00 -14.94 16.95
N LEU A 11 47.13 -15.93 16.83
CA LEU A 11 45.97 -15.88 15.94
C LEU A 11 44.86 -15.12 16.66
N SER A 12 44.63 -13.85 16.31
CA SER A 12 43.48 -13.06 16.78
C SER A 12 42.20 -13.53 16.07
N ALA A 13 41.33 -14.23 16.77
CA ALA A 13 40.00 -14.53 16.28
C ALA A 13 39.12 -13.29 16.32
N MET A 14 38.82 -12.71 15.14
CA MET A 14 37.80 -11.68 15.01
C MET A 14 36.41 -12.34 15.13
N THR A 15 35.72 -12.08 16.22
CA THR A 15 34.30 -12.42 16.35
C THR A 15 33.47 -11.42 15.56
N VAL A 16 32.93 -11.84 14.41
CA VAL A 16 31.91 -11.08 13.68
C VAL A 16 30.62 -11.26 14.47
N GLY A 17 30.21 -10.23 15.19
CA GLY A 17 28.92 -10.18 15.84
C GLY A 17 27.79 -10.20 14.79
N PRO A 18 26.58 -10.72 15.14
CA PRO A 18 25.45 -10.67 14.23
C PRO A 18 25.14 -9.22 13.88
N ALA A 19 25.16 -8.89 12.58
CA ALA A 19 24.67 -7.62 12.10
C ALA A 19 23.17 -7.56 12.41
N MET A 20 22.78 -6.65 13.30
CA MET A 20 21.37 -6.32 13.51
C MET A 20 20.84 -5.77 12.20
N ALA A 21 20.01 -6.53 11.50
CA ALA A 21 19.27 -6.04 10.37
C ALA A 21 18.36 -4.92 10.88
N SER A 22 18.67 -3.69 10.51
CA SER A 22 17.78 -2.54 10.76
C SER A 22 16.46 -2.85 10.06
N SER A 23 15.38 -2.94 10.82
CA SER A 23 14.03 -3.09 10.27
C SER A 23 13.64 -1.76 9.63
N HIS A 24 14.03 -1.55 8.37
CA HIS A 24 13.59 -0.40 7.61
C HIS A 24 12.11 -0.59 7.25
N THR A 25 11.25 0.03 8.06
CA THR A 25 9.84 0.21 7.73
C THR A 25 9.73 1.42 6.80
N GLU A 26 9.26 1.21 5.59
CA GLU A 26 9.03 2.30 4.65
C GLU A 26 7.60 2.83 4.79
N HIS A 27 7.46 4.15 4.72
CA HIS A 27 6.19 4.83 4.88
C HIS A 27 5.68 5.36 3.54
N PHE A 28 4.39 5.16 3.28
CA PHE A 28 3.69 5.76 2.15
C PHE A 28 2.40 6.39 2.65
N GLN A 29 1.91 7.38 1.92
CA GLN A 29 0.71 8.12 2.28
C GLN A 29 -0.07 8.57 1.06
N ALA A 30 -1.36 8.82 1.25
CA ALA A 30 -2.20 9.47 0.26
C ALA A 30 -3.24 10.37 0.93
N ALA A 31 -3.51 11.52 0.33
CA ALA A 31 -4.66 12.37 0.62
C ALA A 31 -5.64 12.31 -0.55
N PHE A 32 -6.92 12.11 -0.25
CA PHE A 32 -7.95 11.85 -1.26
C PHE A 32 -8.80 13.09 -1.52
N SER A 33 -9.20 13.23 -2.77
CA SER A 33 -10.14 14.27 -3.22
C SER A 33 -10.94 13.74 -4.41
N GLY A 34 -12.17 14.17 -4.55
CA GLY A 34 -12.98 13.90 -5.74
C GLY A 34 -12.38 14.50 -7.01
N PHE A 35 -11.64 15.60 -6.90
CA PHE A 35 -10.97 16.21 -8.06
C PHE A 35 -9.84 15.36 -8.64
N ASN A 36 -9.33 14.38 -7.89
CA ASN A 36 -8.32 13.42 -8.35
C ASN A 36 -8.94 12.18 -9.00
N GLU A 37 -10.26 11.98 -8.86
CA GLU A 37 -10.92 10.81 -9.44
C GLU A 37 -10.91 10.90 -10.97
N VAL A 38 -10.76 9.75 -11.63
CA VAL A 38 -10.77 9.67 -13.10
C VAL A 38 -12.02 8.95 -13.62
N GLY A 39 -12.89 8.48 -12.72
CA GLY A 39 -14.12 7.78 -13.05
C GLY A 39 -13.88 6.40 -13.67
N ALA A 40 -14.96 5.77 -14.15
CA ALA A 40 -14.89 4.56 -14.91
C ALA A 40 -14.21 4.80 -16.26
N LEU A 41 -13.65 3.74 -16.86
CA LEU A 41 -13.00 3.77 -18.19
C LEU A 41 -13.84 4.44 -19.30
N ASN A 42 -15.15 4.56 -19.11
CA ASN A 42 -16.09 5.18 -20.03
C ASN A 42 -16.66 6.52 -19.51
N ALA A 43 -16.16 7.06 -18.41
CA ALA A 43 -16.63 8.33 -17.89
C ALA A 43 -15.88 9.48 -18.57
N GLU A 44 -16.64 10.35 -19.21
CA GLU A 44 -16.09 11.43 -20.03
C GLU A 44 -15.42 12.54 -19.22
N SER A 45 -15.71 12.67 -17.93
CA SER A 45 -15.27 13.83 -17.13
C SER A 45 -14.22 13.51 -16.05
N GLY A 46 -14.16 12.33 -15.50
CA GLY A 46 -13.24 11.98 -14.43
C GLY A 46 -13.57 12.62 -13.09
N ALA A 47 -13.13 13.84 -12.85
CA ALA A 47 -13.26 14.53 -11.58
C ALA A 47 -14.68 14.56 -10.99
N ILE A 48 -14.78 14.37 -9.68
CA ILE A 48 -16.04 14.39 -8.91
C ILE A 48 -16.03 15.59 -7.94
N LEU A 49 -17.07 16.41 -7.97
CA LEU A 49 -17.29 17.43 -6.95
C LEU A 49 -17.85 16.76 -5.70
N SER A 50 -16.98 16.42 -4.78
CA SER A 50 -17.32 15.80 -3.50
C SER A 50 -16.71 16.58 -2.34
N ALA A 51 -17.44 16.67 -1.23
CA ALA A 51 -16.92 17.12 0.06
C ALA A 51 -16.07 16.05 0.76
N GLY A 52 -16.14 14.80 0.27
CA GLY A 52 -15.43 13.64 0.84
C GLY A 52 -13.93 13.88 0.97
N ARG A 53 -13.39 13.40 2.10
CA ARG A 53 -11.96 13.47 2.42
C ARG A 53 -11.51 12.11 2.94
N ALA A 54 -10.28 11.76 2.64
CA ALA A 54 -9.63 10.61 3.27
C ALA A 54 -8.12 10.83 3.36
N THR A 55 -7.53 10.14 4.34
CA THR A 55 -6.08 9.95 4.48
C THR A 55 -5.78 8.47 4.54
N LEU A 56 -4.72 8.06 3.90
CA LEU A 56 -4.17 6.71 3.94
C LEU A 56 -2.73 6.79 4.40
N GLU A 57 -2.41 5.99 5.42
CA GLU A 57 -1.04 5.74 5.86
C GLU A 57 -0.73 4.27 5.62
N LEU A 58 0.45 4.00 5.05
CA LEU A 58 0.95 2.66 4.79
C LEU A 58 2.33 2.50 5.42
N ARG A 59 2.57 1.31 5.99
CA ARG A 59 3.87 0.91 6.53
C ARG A 59 4.28 -0.43 5.93
N LEU A 60 5.30 -0.40 5.08
CA LEU A 60 5.85 -1.57 4.42
C LEU A 60 6.95 -2.20 5.28
N ASP A 61 6.73 -3.46 5.66
CA ASP A 61 7.75 -4.33 6.25
C ASP A 61 8.24 -5.31 5.19
N ARG A 62 9.45 -5.10 4.68
CA ARG A 62 10.02 -5.94 3.63
C ARG A 62 10.47 -7.31 4.14
N VAL A 63 10.85 -7.37 5.41
CA VAL A 63 11.33 -8.63 6.01
C VAL A 63 10.18 -9.62 6.14
N ASN A 64 9.05 -9.14 6.67
CA ASN A 64 7.85 -9.94 6.86
C ASN A 64 6.93 -9.96 5.63
N GLN A 65 7.25 -9.20 4.58
CA GLN A 65 6.42 -9.03 3.37
C GLN A 65 4.97 -8.66 3.73
N THR A 66 4.82 -7.61 4.55
CA THR A 66 3.52 -7.10 4.97
C THR A 66 3.41 -5.60 4.73
N LEU A 67 2.19 -5.15 4.49
CA LEU A 67 1.82 -3.75 4.33
C LEU A 67 0.69 -3.44 5.32
N SER A 68 1.03 -2.81 6.44
CA SER A 68 0.03 -2.33 7.40
C SER A 68 -0.57 -1.03 6.89
N PHE A 69 -1.86 -0.81 7.14
CA PHE A 69 -2.54 0.40 6.70
C PHE A 69 -3.47 1.00 7.75
N VAL A 70 -3.63 2.31 7.67
CA VAL A 70 -4.67 3.09 8.36
C VAL A 70 -5.34 3.97 7.30
N LEU A 71 -6.63 3.73 7.04
CA LEU A 71 -7.45 4.51 6.13
C LEU A 71 -8.54 5.21 6.94
N THR A 72 -8.56 6.54 6.95
CA THR A 72 -9.59 7.34 7.63
C THR A 72 -10.31 8.20 6.61
N TYR A 73 -11.65 8.22 6.64
CA TYR A 73 -12.47 8.99 5.71
C TYR A 73 -13.73 9.56 6.34
N SER A 74 -14.21 10.66 5.77
CA SER A 74 -15.41 11.39 6.19
C SER A 74 -16.06 12.14 5.03
N ASP A 75 -17.26 12.68 5.28
CA ASP A 75 -17.98 13.63 4.42
C ASP A 75 -18.28 13.12 3.01
N LEU A 76 -18.34 11.78 2.84
CA LEU A 76 -18.73 11.16 1.58
C LEU A 76 -20.22 11.37 1.32
N SER A 77 -20.58 11.44 0.05
CA SER A 77 -21.95 11.79 -0.39
C SER A 77 -22.98 10.69 -0.16
N ALA A 78 -22.52 9.44 0.02
CA ALA A 78 -23.35 8.25 0.17
C ALA A 78 -22.62 7.12 0.91
N PRO A 79 -23.30 6.04 1.33
CA PRO A 79 -22.66 4.90 1.97
C PRO A 79 -21.54 4.30 1.14
N VAL A 80 -20.41 4.02 1.81
CA VAL A 80 -19.22 3.41 1.20
C VAL A 80 -19.52 1.98 0.77
N THR A 81 -19.13 1.64 -0.45
CA THR A 81 -19.24 0.28 -0.99
C THR A 81 -17.92 -0.47 -0.92
N GLN A 82 -16.80 0.18 -1.21
CA GLN A 82 -15.47 -0.44 -1.18
C GLN A 82 -14.34 0.60 -1.23
N SER A 83 -13.14 0.16 -0.83
CA SER A 83 -11.89 0.90 -0.98
C SER A 83 -10.73 -0.05 -1.24
N HIS A 84 -9.81 0.34 -2.11
CA HIS A 84 -8.69 -0.50 -2.57
C HIS A 84 -7.52 0.32 -3.12
N ILE A 85 -6.36 -0.36 -3.28
CA ILE A 85 -5.23 0.15 -4.07
C ILE A 85 -5.33 -0.40 -5.49
N HIS A 86 -5.04 0.46 -6.45
CA HIS A 86 -4.93 0.15 -7.87
C HIS A 86 -3.49 0.26 -8.36
N PHE A 87 -3.20 -0.48 -9.42
CA PHE A 87 -1.98 -0.33 -10.21
C PHE A 87 -2.28 0.50 -11.46
N GLY A 88 -1.88 1.76 -11.44
CA GLY A 88 -2.12 2.69 -12.54
C GLY A 88 -1.36 4.00 -12.36
N LYS A 89 -0.93 4.57 -13.47
CA LYS A 89 -0.31 5.90 -13.47
C LYS A 89 -1.31 6.96 -13.05
N ARG A 90 -0.79 8.10 -12.58
CA ARG A 90 -1.59 9.29 -12.31
C ARG A 90 -2.51 9.60 -13.48
N HIS A 91 -3.76 9.96 -13.19
CA HIS A 91 -4.83 10.28 -14.16
C HIS A 91 -5.23 9.12 -15.08
N MET A 92 -4.90 7.88 -14.72
CA MET A 92 -5.31 6.68 -15.44
C MET A 92 -6.09 5.76 -14.51
N ALA A 93 -7.14 5.13 -15.05
CA ALA A 93 -7.77 4.01 -14.34
C ALA A 93 -6.88 2.77 -14.50
N GLY A 94 -6.54 2.16 -13.36
CA GLY A 94 -5.79 0.91 -13.29
C GLY A 94 -6.64 -0.19 -12.69
N ALA A 95 -6.15 -1.43 -12.70
CA ALA A 95 -6.84 -2.53 -12.05
C ALA A 95 -6.55 -2.59 -10.55
N VAL A 96 -7.47 -3.20 -9.79
CA VAL A 96 -7.35 -3.35 -8.32
C VAL A 96 -6.27 -4.36 -7.99
N MET A 97 -5.35 -3.98 -7.11
CA MET A 97 -4.31 -4.87 -6.56
C MET A 97 -4.72 -5.50 -5.23
N VAL A 98 -5.18 -4.70 -4.29
CA VAL A 98 -5.54 -5.13 -2.93
C VAL A 98 -6.71 -4.32 -2.40
N PHE A 99 -7.55 -4.93 -1.57
CA PHE A 99 -8.69 -4.28 -0.91
C PHE A 99 -8.33 -3.86 0.52
N PHE A 100 -8.79 -2.69 0.93
CA PHE A 100 -8.80 -2.28 2.34
C PHE A 100 -10.06 -2.75 3.05
N CYS A 101 -11.21 -2.58 2.39
CA CYS A 101 -12.52 -3.00 2.87
C CYS A 101 -13.53 -3.11 1.72
N SER A 102 -14.61 -3.85 1.93
CA SER A 102 -15.73 -3.89 0.99
C SER A 102 -17.03 -4.32 1.66
N ASN A 103 -18.15 -3.71 1.25
CA ASN A 103 -19.52 -4.06 1.59
C ASN A 103 -20.22 -4.78 0.43
N LEU A 104 -19.51 -5.11 -0.64
CA LEU A 104 -20.05 -5.80 -1.80
C LEU A 104 -19.88 -7.33 -1.67
N PRO A 105 -20.85 -8.13 -2.14
CA PRO A 105 -20.75 -9.60 -2.08
C PRO A 105 -19.67 -10.18 -3.01
N THR A 106 -19.15 -9.36 -3.93
CA THR A 106 -18.10 -9.74 -4.89
C THR A 106 -16.69 -9.51 -4.35
N ALA A 107 -16.55 -9.03 -3.11
CA ALA A 107 -15.24 -8.80 -2.50
C ALA A 107 -14.45 -10.11 -2.36
N PRO A 108 -13.11 -10.06 -2.44
CA PRO A 108 -12.27 -11.20 -2.11
C PRO A 108 -12.55 -11.73 -0.70
N SER A 109 -12.47 -13.05 -0.53
CA SER A 109 -12.67 -13.68 0.78
C SER A 109 -11.71 -13.09 1.83
N GLY A 110 -12.24 -12.84 3.03
CA GLY A 110 -11.48 -12.23 4.13
C GLY A 110 -11.39 -10.70 4.08
N THR A 111 -11.97 -10.04 3.07
CA THR A 111 -12.05 -8.57 3.06
C THR A 111 -13.02 -8.10 4.15
N GLN A 112 -12.55 -7.20 5.02
CA GLN A 112 -13.36 -6.64 6.10
C GLN A 112 -14.39 -5.62 5.57
N PRO A 113 -15.50 -5.39 6.30
CA PRO A 113 -16.48 -4.37 5.92
C PRO A 113 -15.94 -2.96 6.05
N CYS A 114 -16.45 -2.05 5.21
CA CYS A 114 -16.19 -0.61 5.32
C CYS A 114 -17.22 0.04 6.28
N PRO A 115 -16.82 0.95 7.19
CA PRO A 115 -17.76 1.88 7.84
C PRO A 115 -18.57 2.67 6.80
N ALA A 116 -19.90 2.60 6.88
CA ALA A 116 -20.75 3.11 5.79
C ALA A 116 -20.72 4.63 5.64
N SER A 117 -20.63 5.38 6.76
CA SER A 117 -20.79 6.84 6.77
C SER A 117 -19.51 7.61 7.08
N GLY A 118 -18.38 6.91 7.17
CA GLY A 118 -17.10 7.47 7.58
C GLY A 118 -16.53 6.75 8.81
N GLY A 119 -15.23 6.87 9.02
CA GLY A 119 -14.51 6.21 10.10
C GLY A 119 -13.11 5.81 9.70
N THR A 120 -12.52 4.92 10.49
CA THR A 120 -11.17 4.40 10.27
C THR A 120 -11.21 2.89 10.03
N VAL A 121 -10.50 2.45 9.00
CA VAL A 121 -10.26 1.04 8.67
C VAL A 121 -8.77 0.77 8.83
N THR A 122 -8.41 -0.26 9.57
CA THR A 122 -7.02 -0.67 9.75
C THR A 122 -6.84 -2.14 9.38
N GLY A 123 -5.64 -2.51 8.99
CA GLY A 123 -5.34 -3.90 8.68
C GLY A 123 -3.91 -4.11 8.24
N THR A 124 -3.61 -5.36 7.90
CA THR A 124 -2.33 -5.78 7.35
C THR A 124 -2.57 -6.63 6.12
N LEU A 125 -1.94 -6.26 5.03
CA LEU A 125 -1.96 -6.94 3.74
C LEU A 125 -0.68 -7.74 3.56
N SER A 126 -0.79 -8.87 2.88
CA SER A 126 0.31 -9.76 2.54
C SER A 126 0.17 -10.25 1.10
N ALA A 127 1.03 -11.15 0.67
CA ALA A 127 0.92 -11.80 -0.63
C ALA A 127 -0.48 -12.39 -0.88
N ALA A 128 -1.12 -12.98 0.15
CA ALA A 128 -2.45 -13.58 0.03
C ALA A 128 -3.56 -12.59 -0.39
N ASN A 129 -3.33 -11.29 -0.23
CA ASN A 129 -4.31 -10.25 -0.56
C ASN A 129 -4.10 -9.66 -1.97
N VAL A 130 -2.96 -9.96 -2.63
CA VAL A 130 -2.64 -9.42 -3.96
C VAL A 130 -3.40 -10.18 -5.04
N LEU A 131 -4.23 -9.45 -5.79
CA LEU A 131 -5.04 -10.00 -6.85
C LEU A 131 -4.25 -10.16 -8.15
N ALA A 132 -4.67 -11.11 -8.97
CA ALA A 132 -4.13 -11.24 -10.33
C ALA A 132 -4.62 -10.09 -11.22
N ILE A 133 -3.71 -9.46 -11.96
CA ILE A 133 -4.02 -8.45 -12.97
C ILE A 133 -3.36 -8.86 -14.29
N ALA A 134 -4.01 -9.79 -15.01
CA ALA A 134 -3.44 -10.37 -16.23
C ALA A 134 -3.06 -9.32 -17.28
N GLY A 135 -3.88 -8.28 -17.46
CA GLY A 135 -3.61 -7.20 -18.41
C GLY A 135 -2.41 -6.31 -18.06
N GLN A 136 -1.90 -6.42 -16.82
CA GLN A 136 -0.73 -5.66 -16.33
C GLN A 136 0.39 -6.60 -15.87
N ASN A 137 0.31 -7.89 -16.20
CA ASN A 137 1.30 -8.92 -15.90
C ASN A 137 1.60 -9.08 -14.41
N VAL A 138 0.57 -8.98 -13.55
CA VAL A 138 0.67 -9.21 -12.10
C VAL A 138 0.03 -10.54 -11.78
N PRO A 139 0.79 -11.56 -11.33
CA PRO A 139 0.24 -12.80 -10.77
C PRO A 139 -0.50 -12.59 -9.46
N ALA A 140 -1.47 -13.45 -9.13
CA ALA A 140 -2.02 -13.48 -7.77
C ALA A 140 -0.90 -13.79 -6.76
N GLY A 141 -0.90 -13.08 -5.64
CA GLY A 141 0.09 -13.28 -4.58
C GLY A 141 1.44 -12.60 -4.81
N ASP A 142 1.60 -11.83 -5.87
CA ASP A 142 2.85 -11.12 -6.15
C ASP A 142 2.97 -9.86 -5.27
N PHE A 143 3.46 -10.04 -4.05
CA PHE A 143 3.70 -8.94 -3.12
C PHE A 143 4.76 -7.96 -3.65
N GLN A 144 5.74 -8.43 -4.43
CA GLN A 144 6.78 -7.58 -4.99
C GLN A 144 6.22 -6.64 -6.08
N ALA A 145 5.20 -7.07 -6.83
CA ALA A 145 4.49 -6.18 -7.75
C ALA A 145 3.78 -5.04 -7.01
N LEU A 146 3.16 -5.32 -5.83
CA LEU A 146 2.58 -4.28 -4.99
C LEU A 146 3.65 -3.30 -4.49
N VAL A 147 4.78 -3.81 -3.99
CA VAL A 147 5.92 -2.99 -3.56
C VAL A 147 6.43 -2.12 -4.71
N GLY A 148 6.65 -2.71 -5.89
CA GLY A 148 7.10 -1.99 -7.07
C GLY A 148 6.13 -0.88 -7.51
N ALA A 149 4.82 -1.11 -7.41
CA ALA A 149 3.80 -0.09 -7.71
C ALA A 149 3.86 1.10 -6.73
N LEU A 150 4.07 0.83 -5.43
CA LEU A 150 4.23 1.87 -4.41
C LEU A 150 5.49 2.70 -4.65
N GLU A 151 6.61 2.06 -4.96
CA GLU A 151 7.93 2.70 -5.13
C GLU A 151 8.05 3.50 -6.42
N SER A 152 7.37 3.06 -7.47
CA SER A 152 7.41 3.71 -8.80
C SER A 152 6.38 4.81 -8.96
N ASP A 153 5.66 5.19 -7.89
CA ASP A 153 4.56 6.16 -7.93
C ASP A 153 3.44 5.78 -8.93
N THR A 154 3.23 4.46 -9.11
CA THR A 154 2.15 3.92 -9.97
C THR A 154 1.04 3.25 -9.17
N ALA A 155 0.94 3.54 -7.88
CA ALA A 155 -0.15 3.13 -7.03
C ALA A 155 -1.05 4.32 -6.69
N TYR A 156 -2.36 4.09 -6.73
CA TYR A 156 -3.33 5.02 -6.17
C TYR A 156 -4.39 4.27 -5.38
N ALA A 157 -5.05 4.96 -4.47
CA ALA A 157 -6.17 4.39 -3.73
C ALA A 157 -7.43 5.23 -3.97
N ASN A 158 -8.60 4.59 -3.93
CA ASN A 158 -9.87 5.29 -4.02
C ASN A 158 -10.93 4.70 -3.09
N ILE A 159 -12.01 5.45 -2.92
CA ILE A 159 -13.19 5.06 -2.16
C ILE A 159 -14.39 5.20 -3.08
N HIS A 160 -15.20 4.14 -3.13
CA HIS A 160 -16.44 4.05 -3.88
C HIS A 160 -17.63 4.16 -2.95
N THR A 161 -18.68 4.80 -3.42
CA THR A 161 -19.95 4.91 -2.71
C THR A 161 -21.10 4.42 -3.59
N THR A 162 -22.29 4.30 -2.98
CA THR A 162 -23.48 3.94 -3.76
C THR A 162 -23.86 4.99 -4.80
N SER A 163 -23.52 6.27 -4.59
CA SER A 163 -23.72 7.34 -5.57
C SER A 163 -22.65 7.38 -6.65
N PHE A 164 -21.43 6.95 -6.33
CA PHE A 164 -20.29 6.94 -7.25
C PHE A 164 -19.64 5.54 -7.25
N PRO A 165 -20.28 4.57 -7.92
CA PRO A 165 -19.78 3.19 -7.95
C PRO A 165 -18.47 3.02 -8.73
N ALA A 166 -18.08 4.00 -9.53
CA ALA A 166 -16.79 4.04 -10.24
C ALA A 166 -15.66 4.72 -9.44
N GLY A 167 -15.98 5.32 -8.27
CA GLY A 167 -15.08 6.05 -7.38
C GLY A 167 -15.62 7.43 -7.08
N GLU A 168 -15.60 7.85 -5.81
CA GLU A 168 -16.00 9.19 -5.37
C GLU A 168 -14.78 10.06 -5.08
N ILE A 169 -13.79 9.53 -4.38
CA ILE A 169 -12.55 10.22 -4.05
C ILE A 169 -11.33 9.31 -4.28
N ARG A 170 -10.24 9.91 -4.75
CA ARG A 170 -8.98 9.22 -5.07
C ARG A 170 -7.78 9.97 -4.52
N GLY A 171 -6.75 9.24 -4.11
CA GLY A 171 -5.44 9.76 -3.71
C GLY A 171 -4.30 8.95 -4.34
N GLU A 172 -3.31 9.65 -4.91
CA GLU A 172 -2.09 9.01 -5.37
C GLU A 172 -1.24 8.62 -4.16
N VAL A 173 -0.79 7.38 -4.11
CA VAL A 173 0.08 6.90 -3.03
C VAL A 173 1.50 7.38 -3.30
N ARG A 174 2.11 8.02 -2.31
CA ARG A 174 3.46 8.58 -2.37
C ARG A 174 4.28 8.14 -1.18
N ARG A 175 5.58 8.03 -1.35
CA ARG A 175 6.49 7.83 -0.21
C ARG A 175 6.32 9.00 0.78
N GLY A 176 6.11 8.66 2.04
CA GLY A 176 6.06 9.63 3.13
C GLY A 176 7.46 10.20 3.42
N SER A 177 7.52 11.41 3.98
CA SER A 177 8.76 11.92 4.55
C SER A 177 9.15 11.08 5.75
N GLU A 178 10.39 10.63 5.82
CA GLU A 178 10.93 10.04 7.05
C GLU A 178 10.98 11.15 8.11
N GLU A 179 10.25 10.96 9.22
CA GLU A 179 10.45 11.80 10.39
C GLU A 179 11.79 11.40 11.01
N HIS A 180 12.81 12.22 10.78
CA HIS A 180 14.07 12.13 11.53
C HIS A 180 13.80 12.61 12.96
N HIS A 181 13.68 11.65 13.87
CA HIS A 181 13.75 11.89 15.32
C HIS A 181 15.19 11.82 15.84
#